data_eac48ff6a7d3000721ee96ba6624bae4
#
_entry.id   eac48ff6a7d3000721ee96ba6624bae4
#
_cell.length_a   1.000
_cell.length_b   1.000
_cell.length_c   1.000
_cell.angle_alpha   90.00
_cell.angle_beta   90.00
_cell.angle_gamma   90.00
#
_symmetry.space_group_name_H-M   'P 1'
#
loop_
_entity.id
_entity.type
_entity.pdbx_description
1 polymer ?
#
loop_
_entity_poly.entity_id
_entity_poly.type
_entity_poly.pdbx_seq_one_letter_code
_entity_poly.pdbx_strand_id
1 'polypeptide(L)'
;NTYSLDELHEFIGRIEKELGQTEFVCELKFDGTAISLTYEHGALLRAVTRGDGTRGDDVTANIRTIRTIPLHLQGGDYPDFFEIRGEVLMPYASFDRLNREREENGEPLLANPRNAAAGTLKQQSSAVVAQRGLDCTLYQLAGDDLPCTTHWECMRKASEWGFNVSDKMRICRSQAEIDDYIAFWDEERRKLPFATDGVVIKVNSYTLRRELGFTAKAPRWAVAFKFKAEQALTRLE
;
A
#
# COMPACT_ATOMS: atom_id res chain seq x y z
N ASN A 1 -11.29 -9.06 -2.29
CA ASN A 1 -10.85 -8.83 -3.67
C ASN A 1 -12.01 -9.10 -4.62
N THR A 2 -12.12 -8.30 -5.64
CA THR A 2 -13.01 -8.52 -6.78
C THR A 2 -12.25 -8.35 -8.10
N TYR A 3 -12.73 -8.99 -9.15
CA TYR A 3 -12.14 -8.94 -10.50
C TYR A 3 -13.14 -8.41 -11.54
N SER A 4 -14.35 -8.11 -11.14
CA SER A 4 -15.39 -7.59 -12.03
C SER A 4 -16.00 -6.30 -11.52
N LEU A 5 -16.40 -5.43 -12.45
CA LEU A 5 -17.12 -4.21 -12.12
C LEU A 5 -18.49 -4.50 -11.49
N ASP A 6 -19.16 -5.59 -11.90
CA ASP A 6 -20.45 -5.97 -11.34
C ASP A 6 -20.35 -6.27 -9.83
N GLU A 7 -19.35 -7.05 -9.41
CA GLU A 7 -19.11 -7.32 -7.99
C GLU A 7 -18.75 -6.03 -7.22
N LEU A 8 -17.98 -5.12 -7.84
CA LEU A 8 -17.66 -3.83 -7.26
C LEU A 8 -18.92 -2.97 -7.08
N HIS A 9 -19.79 -2.92 -8.10
CA HIS A 9 -21.03 -2.17 -8.04
C HIS A 9 -22.00 -2.76 -6.98
N GLU A 10 -22.04 -4.07 -6.81
CA GLU A 10 -22.77 -4.71 -5.72
C GLU A 10 -22.23 -4.31 -4.34
N PHE A 11 -20.90 -4.21 -4.19
CA PHE A 11 -20.29 -3.74 -2.96
C PHE A 11 -20.67 -2.29 -2.64
N ILE A 12 -20.56 -1.38 -3.62
CA ILE A 12 -20.94 0.03 -3.47
C ILE A 12 -22.43 0.16 -3.16
N GLY A 13 -23.29 -0.52 -3.91
CA GLY A 13 -24.74 -0.49 -3.74
C GLY A 13 -25.19 -1.01 -2.36
N ARG A 14 -24.51 -2.02 -1.83
CA ARG A 14 -24.78 -2.52 -0.47
C ARG A 14 -24.45 -1.48 0.59
N ILE A 15 -23.33 -0.77 0.47
CA ILE A 15 -22.94 0.29 1.39
C ILE A 15 -23.92 1.46 1.30
N GLU A 16 -24.27 1.91 0.12
CA GLU A 16 -25.21 3.02 -0.08
C GLU A 16 -26.62 2.70 0.39
N LYS A 17 -27.04 1.44 0.28
CA LYS A 17 -28.33 0.97 0.82
C LYS A 17 -28.33 0.99 2.36
N GLU A 18 -27.23 0.68 3.00
CA GLU A 18 -27.10 0.63 4.45
C GLU A 18 -26.88 2.04 5.07
N LEU A 19 -26.06 2.87 4.44
CA LEU A 19 -25.57 4.13 4.98
C LEU A 19 -26.06 5.38 4.24
N GLY A 20 -26.70 5.24 3.09
CA GLY A 20 -27.01 6.34 2.18
C GLY A 20 -25.82 6.74 1.32
N GLN A 21 -25.89 7.94 0.74
CA GLN A 21 -24.80 8.47 -0.08
C GLN A 21 -23.51 8.54 0.72
N THR A 22 -22.48 7.88 0.23
CA THR A 22 -21.22 7.67 0.93
C THR A 22 -20.06 8.19 0.09
N GLU A 23 -19.10 8.82 0.75
CA GLU A 23 -17.84 9.26 0.15
C GLU A 23 -16.79 8.16 0.30
N PHE A 24 -16.14 7.82 -0.82
CA PHE A 24 -15.08 6.82 -0.88
C PHE A 24 -13.73 7.49 -1.18
N VAL A 25 -12.66 6.86 -0.76
CA VAL A 25 -11.30 7.14 -1.23
C VAL A 25 -10.84 5.99 -2.11
N CYS A 26 -10.45 6.30 -3.33
CA CYS A 26 -9.83 5.37 -4.25
C CYS A 26 -8.31 5.55 -4.23
N GLU A 27 -7.58 4.47 -4.13
CA GLU A 27 -6.12 4.45 -4.08
C GLU A 27 -5.57 3.35 -4.97
N LEU A 28 -4.31 3.51 -5.40
CA LEU A 28 -3.61 2.45 -6.12
C LEU A 28 -3.32 1.29 -5.17
N LYS A 29 -3.48 0.08 -5.69
CA LYS A 29 -3.05 -1.14 -5.01
C LYS A 29 -1.61 -1.45 -5.42
N PHE A 30 -0.69 -1.09 -4.57
CA PHE A 30 0.74 -1.32 -4.80
C PHE A 30 1.06 -2.81 -4.68
N ASP A 31 1.90 -3.29 -5.57
CA ASP A 31 2.33 -4.69 -5.62
C ASP A 31 3.73 -4.86 -5.02
N GLY A 32 3.79 -5.08 -3.74
CA GLY A 32 5.01 -5.21 -2.96
C GLY A 32 4.83 -6.11 -1.74
N THR A 33 5.45 -5.73 -0.64
CA THR A 33 5.38 -6.44 0.64
C THR A 33 4.77 -5.54 1.70
N ALA A 34 3.67 -5.98 2.30
CA ALA A 34 2.99 -5.25 3.35
C ALA A 34 3.89 -5.10 4.58
N ILE A 35 3.88 -3.89 5.15
CA ILE A 35 4.66 -3.50 6.31
C ILE A 35 3.80 -2.75 7.32
N SER A 36 4.06 -2.96 8.61
CA SER A 36 3.52 -2.17 9.69
C SER A 36 4.66 -1.47 10.43
N LEU A 37 4.58 -0.15 10.53
CA LEU A 37 5.53 0.70 11.22
C LEU A 37 4.90 1.21 12.51
N THR A 38 5.58 1.04 13.64
CA THR A 38 5.19 1.59 14.93
C THR A 38 6.06 2.78 15.27
N TYR A 39 5.41 3.90 15.60
CA TYR A 39 6.05 5.14 16.06
C TYR A 39 5.69 5.43 17.50
N GLU A 40 6.68 5.87 18.27
CA GLU A 40 6.54 6.31 19.65
C GLU A 40 7.25 7.65 19.83
N HIS A 41 6.54 8.65 20.35
CA HIS A 41 7.04 10.02 20.53
C HIS A 41 7.71 10.59 19.26
N GLY A 42 7.12 10.31 18.09
CA GLY A 42 7.63 10.79 16.80
C GLY A 42 8.84 10.06 16.25
N ALA A 43 9.30 8.98 16.87
CA ALA A 43 10.42 8.18 16.41
C ALA A 43 10.00 6.78 15.97
N LEU A 44 10.62 6.25 14.92
CA LEU A 44 10.38 4.87 14.49
C LEU A 44 10.87 3.90 15.57
N LEU A 45 9.93 3.18 16.16
CA LEU A 45 10.20 2.16 17.19
C LEU A 45 10.46 0.79 16.57
N ARG A 46 9.57 0.34 15.68
CA ARG A 46 9.59 -1.02 15.14
C ARG A 46 8.91 -1.10 13.77
N ALA A 47 9.40 -2.02 12.95
CA ALA A 47 8.80 -2.39 11.68
C ALA A 47 8.66 -3.91 11.58
N VAL A 48 7.45 -4.37 11.22
CA VAL A 48 7.10 -5.80 11.15
C VAL A 48 6.40 -6.10 9.83
N THR A 49 6.79 -7.20 9.19
CA THR A 49 6.10 -7.70 8.01
C THR A 49 4.75 -8.31 8.40
N ARG A 50 3.83 -8.43 7.44
CA ARG A 50 2.52 -9.04 7.69
C ARG A 50 2.60 -10.52 8.09
N GLY A 51 3.60 -11.25 7.58
CA GLY A 51 3.75 -12.69 7.81
C GLY A 51 2.51 -13.48 7.39
N ASP A 52 2.09 -14.40 8.25
CA ASP A 52 0.87 -15.20 8.08
C ASP A 52 -0.42 -14.52 8.60
N GLY A 53 -0.30 -13.27 9.03
CA GLY A 53 -1.38 -12.48 9.64
C GLY A 53 -1.42 -12.52 11.17
N THR A 54 -0.73 -13.45 11.79
CA THR A 54 -0.57 -13.59 13.26
C THR A 54 0.88 -13.39 13.72
N ARG A 55 1.83 -13.78 12.90
CA ARG A 55 3.27 -13.61 13.15
C ARG A 55 3.94 -13.00 11.94
N GLY A 56 4.61 -11.88 12.16
CA GLY A 56 5.45 -11.23 11.15
C GLY A 56 6.91 -11.18 11.63
N ASP A 57 7.80 -11.00 10.68
CA ASP A 57 9.22 -10.82 10.96
C ASP A 57 9.51 -9.38 11.38
N ASP A 58 10.31 -9.18 12.42
CA ASP A 58 10.89 -7.88 12.76
C ASP A 58 11.99 -7.55 11.76
N VAL A 59 11.74 -6.52 10.96
CA VAL A 59 12.65 -6.04 9.92
C VAL A 59 13.11 -4.60 10.17
N THR A 60 13.04 -4.14 11.39
CA THR A 60 13.32 -2.75 11.78
C THR A 60 14.67 -2.27 11.28
N ALA A 61 15.73 -3.06 11.46
CA ALA A 61 17.07 -2.69 11.01
C ALA A 61 17.14 -2.46 9.48
N ASN A 62 16.47 -3.29 8.71
CA ASN A 62 16.40 -3.18 7.27
C ASN A 62 15.52 -2.00 6.82
N ILE A 63 14.39 -1.81 7.47
CA ILE A 63 13.47 -0.68 7.20
C ILE A 63 14.14 0.67 7.45
N ARG A 64 15.00 0.78 8.45
CA ARG A 64 15.75 2.01 8.73
C ARG A 64 16.65 2.48 7.57
N THR A 65 16.97 1.61 6.63
CA THR A 65 17.76 1.95 5.43
C THR A 65 16.94 2.53 4.28
N ILE A 66 15.61 2.43 4.34
CA ILE A 66 14.71 2.94 3.30
C ILE A 66 14.53 4.44 3.47
N ARG A 67 15.02 5.22 2.51
CA ARG A 67 15.10 6.68 2.60
C ARG A 67 13.75 7.38 2.71
N THR A 68 12.69 6.79 2.15
CA THR A 68 11.34 7.34 2.19
C THR A 68 10.59 7.07 3.50
N ILE A 69 11.20 6.32 4.42
CA ILE A 69 10.64 6.08 5.76
C ILE A 69 11.32 7.04 6.74
N PRO A 70 10.57 7.97 7.35
CA PRO A 70 11.14 8.88 8.34
C PRO A 70 11.52 8.13 9.61
N LEU A 71 12.74 8.34 10.11
CA LEU A 71 13.18 7.84 11.42
C LEU A 71 12.61 8.70 12.55
N HIS A 72 12.44 10.02 12.27
CA HIS A 72 11.81 10.99 13.12
C HIS A 72 10.78 11.78 12.33
N LEU A 73 9.60 11.97 12.92
CA LEU A 73 8.51 12.68 12.29
C LEU A 73 8.72 14.19 12.37
N GLN A 74 8.13 14.89 11.42
CA GLN A 74 8.08 16.35 11.38
C GLN A 74 6.79 16.86 12.05
N GLY A 75 6.77 18.13 12.46
CA GLY A 75 5.64 18.71 13.17
C GLY A 75 5.63 18.32 14.65
N GLY A 76 4.47 18.17 15.25
CA GLY A 76 4.33 17.87 16.68
C GLY A 76 2.89 17.50 17.05
N ASP A 77 2.00 17.39 16.08
CA ASP A 77 0.59 17.09 16.25
C ASP A 77 0.23 15.62 15.97
N TYR A 78 1.24 14.77 15.98
CA TYR A 78 1.06 13.31 15.86
C TYR A 78 0.78 12.67 17.22
N PRO A 79 0.06 11.53 17.27
CA PRO A 79 -0.15 10.78 18.52
C PRO A 79 1.18 10.29 19.13
N ASP A 80 1.25 10.20 20.45
CA ASP A 80 2.43 9.70 21.15
C ASP A 80 2.80 8.27 20.74
N PHE A 81 1.80 7.45 20.43
CA PHE A 81 1.95 6.08 19.97
C PHE A 81 0.92 5.76 18.89
N PHE A 82 1.39 5.29 17.74
CA PHE A 82 0.53 4.84 16.65
C PHE A 82 1.25 3.88 15.72
N GLU A 83 0.46 3.21 14.90
CA GLU A 83 0.91 2.35 13.83
C GLU A 83 0.52 2.96 12.47
N ILE A 84 1.40 2.85 11.48
CA ILE A 84 1.09 3.17 10.10
C ILE A 84 1.46 1.99 9.21
N ARG A 85 0.55 1.63 8.31
CA ARG A 85 0.69 0.50 7.40
C ARG A 85 0.93 0.97 5.98
N GLY A 86 1.72 0.20 5.26
CA GLY A 86 2.06 0.49 3.88
C GLY A 86 2.60 -0.71 3.13
N GLU A 87 3.23 -0.41 2.02
CA GLU A 87 3.82 -1.39 1.11
C GLU A 87 5.28 -1.03 0.84
N VAL A 88 6.17 -1.97 1.08
CA VAL A 88 7.56 -1.87 0.65
C VAL A 88 7.65 -2.33 -0.79
N LEU A 89 8.25 -1.52 -1.63
CA LEU A 89 8.29 -1.67 -3.07
C LEU A 89 9.74 -1.72 -3.56
N MET A 90 9.97 -2.47 -4.62
CA MET A 90 11.17 -2.32 -5.42
C MET A 90 10.81 -1.59 -6.72
N PRO A 91 11.24 -0.32 -6.89
CA PRO A 91 11.02 0.39 -8.14
C PRO A 91 11.60 -0.36 -9.33
N TYR A 92 10.99 -0.25 -10.51
CA TYR A 92 11.48 -0.90 -11.73
C TYR A 92 12.93 -0.58 -12.04
N ALA A 93 13.35 0.67 -11.83
CA ALA A 93 14.75 1.06 -12.05
C ALA A 93 15.72 0.29 -11.14
N SER A 94 15.35 0.04 -9.87
CA SER A 94 16.15 -0.77 -8.94
C SER A 94 16.17 -2.24 -9.36
N PHE A 95 15.02 -2.77 -9.72
CA PHE A 95 14.86 -4.15 -10.19
C PHE A 95 15.70 -4.43 -11.44
N ASP A 96 15.63 -3.56 -12.44
CA ASP A 96 16.36 -3.70 -13.68
C ASP A 96 17.88 -3.58 -13.47
N ARG A 97 18.30 -2.65 -12.60
CA ARG A 97 19.72 -2.51 -12.22
C ARG A 97 20.25 -3.79 -11.57
N LEU A 98 19.52 -4.32 -10.58
CA LEU A 98 19.93 -5.54 -9.87
C LEU A 98 19.98 -6.75 -10.82
N ASN A 99 19.04 -6.88 -11.74
CA ASN A 99 19.05 -7.98 -12.69
C ASN A 99 20.20 -7.87 -13.70
N ARG A 100 20.58 -6.67 -14.12
CA ARG A 100 21.80 -6.49 -14.94
C ARG A 100 23.06 -6.92 -14.19
N GLU A 101 23.23 -6.50 -12.95
CA GLU A 101 24.35 -6.90 -12.09
C GLU A 101 24.42 -8.43 -11.91
N ARG A 102 23.26 -9.08 -11.72
CA ARG A 102 23.17 -10.54 -11.57
C ARG A 102 23.52 -11.25 -12.87
N GLU A 103 23.05 -10.76 -14.00
CA GLU A 103 23.38 -11.31 -15.32
C GLU A 103 24.88 -11.24 -15.62
N GLU A 104 25.52 -10.10 -15.33
CA GLU A 104 26.97 -9.90 -15.46
C GLU A 104 27.76 -10.86 -14.56
N ASN A 105 27.24 -11.21 -13.39
CA ASN A 105 27.86 -12.13 -12.44
C ASN A 105 27.48 -13.60 -12.67
N GLY A 106 26.62 -13.90 -13.66
CA GLY A 106 26.15 -15.26 -13.92
C GLY A 106 25.21 -15.81 -12.83
N GLU A 107 24.53 -14.92 -12.08
CA GLU A 107 23.58 -15.28 -11.05
C GLU A 107 22.15 -15.40 -11.60
N PRO A 108 21.28 -16.21 -10.97
CA PRO A 108 19.88 -16.29 -11.35
C PRO A 108 19.18 -14.94 -11.24
N LEU A 109 18.39 -14.56 -12.24
CA LEU A 109 17.65 -13.31 -12.22
C LEU A 109 16.53 -13.32 -11.16
N LEU A 110 16.23 -12.14 -10.63
CA LEU A 110 15.05 -11.91 -9.79
C LEU A 110 13.79 -12.05 -10.65
N ALA A 111 12.77 -12.73 -10.12
CA ALA A 111 11.58 -13.09 -10.89
C ALA A 111 10.66 -11.88 -11.17
N ASN A 112 10.41 -11.05 -10.15
CA ASN A 112 9.57 -9.87 -10.23
C ASN A 112 9.88 -8.88 -9.09
N PRO A 113 9.46 -7.61 -9.20
CA PRO A 113 9.73 -6.60 -8.17
C PRO A 113 9.17 -6.94 -6.80
N ARG A 114 7.98 -7.54 -6.72
CA ARG A 114 7.36 -7.93 -5.44
C ARG A 114 8.20 -8.95 -4.68
N ASN A 115 8.58 -10.04 -5.33
CA ASN A 115 9.40 -11.08 -4.72
C ASN A 115 10.80 -10.57 -4.38
N ALA A 116 11.36 -9.69 -5.22
CA ALA A 116 12.64 -9.05 -4.97
C ALA A 116 12.59 -8.13 -3.73
N ALA A 117 11.52 -7.37 -3.53
CA ALA A 117 11.31 -6.56 -2.32
C ALA A 117 11.19 -7.43 -1.07
N ALA A 118 10.36 -8.48 -1.11
CA ALA A 118 10.16 -9.40 0.00
C ALA A 118 11.47 -10.12 0.40
N GLY A 119 12.20 -10.62 -0.58
CA GLY A 119 13.51 -11.26 -0.36
C GLY A 119 14.56 -10.31 0.17
N THR A 120 14.54 -9.05 -0.26
CA THR A 120 15.47 -8.02 0.24
C THR A 120 15.21 -7.69 1.70
N LEU A 121 13.95 -7.54 2.12
CA LEU A 121 13.61 -7.27 3.52
C LEU A 121 14.06 -8.36 4.50
N LYS A 122 14.25 -9.59 4.01
CA LYS A 122 14.70 -10.74 4.80
C LYS A 122 16.22 -10.92 4.84
N GLN A 123 16.99 -10.05 4.18
CA GLN A 123 18.44 -10.10 4.23
C GLN A 123 18.97 -9.81 5.64
N GLN A 124 20.02 -10.53 6.04
CA GLN A 124 20.63 -10.34 7.37
C GLN A 124 21.44 -9.04 7.45
N SER A 125 22.02 -8.61 6.34
CA SER A 125 22.82 -7.38 6.26
C SER A 125 21.97 -6.19 5.82
N SER A 126 21.77 -5.23 6.72
CA SER A 126 21.12 -3.97 6.38
C SER A 126 21.90 -3.12 5.37
N ALA A 127 23.23 -3.30 5.28
CA ALA A 127 24.05 -2.66 4.26
C ALA A 127 23.70 -3.17 2.84
N VAL A 128 23.42 -4.45 2.69
CA VAL A 128 22.92 -5.03 1.42
C VAL A 128 21.55 -4.46 1.08
N VAL A 129 20.66 -4.37 2.06
CA VAL A 129 19.31 -3.79 1.87
C VAL A 129 19.41 -2.33 1.39
N ALA A 130 20.28 -1.54 2.02
CA ALA A 130 20.49 -0.13 1.68
C ALA A 130 20.91 0.08 0.21
N GLN A 131 21.66 -0.86 -0.36
CA GLN A 131 22.14 -0.79 -1.76
C GLN A 131 21.09 -1.20 -2.78
N ARG A 132 20.02 -1.89 -2.38
CA ARG A 132 19.03 -2.43 -3.30
C ARG A 132 17.96 -1.43 -3.74
N GLY A 133 17.90 -0.24 -3.14
CA GLY A 133 17.04 0.84 -3.60
C GLY A 133 15.55 0.55 -3.42
N LEU A 134 15.15 0.04 -2.25
CA LEU A 134 13.75 -0.12 -1.87
C LEU A 134 13.09 1.23 -1.63
N ASP A 135 11.78 1.25 -1.81
CA ASP A 135 10.90 2.35 -1.48
C ASP A 135 9.74 1.87 -0.61
N CYS A 136 9.02 2.78 0.02
CA CYS A 136 7.85 2.46 0.83
C CYS A 136 6.78 3.53 0.64
N THR A 137 5.54 3.10 0.44
CA THR A 137 4.38 3.99 0.44
C THR A 137 3.43 3.59 1.56
N LEU A 138 2.94 4.58 2.31
CA LEU A 138 2.05 4.36 3.45
C LEU A 138 0.61 4.68 3.04
N TYR A 139 -0.34 3.84 3.47
CA TYR A 139 -1.72 3.95 3.04
C TYR A 139 -2.76 3.84 4.15
N GLN A 140 -2.36 3.63 5.40
CA GLN A 140 -3.32 3.56 6.50
C GLN A 140 -2.70 3.86 7.85
N LEU A 141 -3.26 4.84 8.57
CA LEU A 141 -3.02 5.05 10.00
C LEU A 141 -3.89 4.09 10.82
N ALA A 142 -3.33 3.57 11.90
CA ALA A 142 -4.02 2.76 12.88
C ALA A 142 -3.64 3.20 14.30
N GLY A 143 -4.62 3.31 15.17
CA GLY A 143 -4.47 3.75 16.55
C GLY A 143 -5.82 4.20 17.11
N ASP A 144 -5.87 4.38 18.43
CA ASP A 144 -7.11 4.75 19.12
C ASP A 144 -7.38 6.26 19.07
N ASP A 145 -6.33 7.06 19.10
CA ASP A 145 -6.41 8.53 19.19
C ASP A 145 -5.90 9.22 17.91
N LEU A 146 -6.49 8.85 16.76
CA LEU A 146 -6.14 9.49 15.50
C LEU A 146 -6.65 10.94 15.46
N PRO A 147 -5.87 11.90 14.93
CA PRO A 147 -6.18 13.33 14.96
C PRO A 147 -7.19 13.77 13.88
N CYS A 148 -7.90 12.84 13.27
CA CYS A 148 -8.78 13.07 12.13
C CYS A 148 -9.95 12.08 12.12
N THR A 149 -11.01 12.45 11.43
CA THR A 149 -12.26 11.67 11.35
C THR A 149 -12.46 10.96 10.03
N THR A 150 -11.62 11.27 9.05
CA THR A 150 -11.64 10.64 7.71
C THR A 150 -10.28 10.09 7.32
N HIS A 151 -10.31 9.08 6.48
CA HIS A 151 -9.09 8.48 5.92
C HIS A 151 -8.28 9.50 5.11
N TRP A 152 -8.95 10.32 4.31
CA TRP A 152 -8.30 11.36 3.51
C TRP A 152 -7.52 12.35 4.37
N GLU A 153 -8.15 12.85 5.43
CA GLU A 153 -7.49 13.76 6.38
C GLU A 153 -6.30 13.11 7.06
N CYS A 154 -6.43 11.85 7.49
CA CYS A 154 -5.34 11.12 8.12
C CYS A 154 -4.16 10.91 7.17
N MET A 155 -4.39 10.62 5.90
CA MET A 155 -3.31 10.49 4.93
C MET A 155 -2.64 11.83 4.62
N ARG A 156 -3.37 12.92 4.58
CA ARG A 156 -2.79 14.26 4.48
C ARG A 156 -1.92 14.61 5.69
N LYS A 157 -2.39 14.33 6.88
CA LYS A 157 -1.62 14.49 8.12
C LYS A 157 -0.35 13.65 8.10
N ALA A 158 -0.44 12.38 7.72
CA ALA A 158 0.72 11.51 7.57
C ALA A 158 1.75 12.10 6.60
N SER A 159 1.32 12.67 5.49
CA SER A 159 2.21 13.36 4.55
C SER A 159 2.91 14.57 5.18
N GLU A 160 2.19 15.37 5.98
CA GLU A 160 2.75 16.50 6.72
C GLU A 160 3.80 16.08 7.76
N TRP A 161 3.65 14.89 8.36
CA TRP A 161 4.63 14.32 9.29
C TRP A 161 5.88 13.74 8.62
N GLY A 162 5.91 13.72 7.29
CA GLY A 162 7.06 13.25 6.50
C GLY A 162 6.91 11.86 5.91
N PHE A 163 5.76 11.20 6.06
CA PHE A 163 5.52 9.91 5.41
C PHE A 163 5.33 10.06 3.90
N ASN A 164 5.83 9.10 3.15
CA ASN A 164 5.55 8.97 1.73
C ASN A 164 4.15 8.40 1.52
N VAL A 165 3.21 9.28 1.23
CA VAL A 165 1.82 8.95 0.92
C VAL A 165 1.59 9.21 -0.57
N SER A 166 0.86 8.31 -1.23
CA SER A 166 0.56 8.46 -2.67
C SER A 166 -0.23 9.75 -2.95
N ASP A 167 0.21 10.51 -3.93
CA ASP A 167 -0.52 11.66 -4.49
C ASP A 167 -1.59 11.24 -5.51
N LYS A 168 -1.75 9.95 -5.76
CA LYS A 168 -2.70 9.37 -6.72
C LYS A 168 -4.05 9.00 -6.09
N MET A 169 -4.23 9.22 -4.79
CA MET A 169 -5.52 9.04 -4.13
C MET A 169 -6.55 10.04 -4.64
N ARG A 170 -7.81 9.63 -4.67
CA ARG A 170 -8.94 10.47 -5.07
C ARG A 170 -10.17 10.19 -4.22
N ILE A 171 -10.84 11.25 -3.80
CA ILE A 171 -12.18 11.16 -3.22
C ILE A 171 -13.19 10.95 -4.34
N CYS A 172 -14.04 9.94 -4.21
CA CYS A 172 -15.10 9.61 -5.14
C CYS A 172 -16.45 9.58 -4.40
N ARG A 173 -17.46 10.26 -4.97
CA ARG A 173 -18.80 10.43 -4.38
C ARG A 173 -19.89 9.68 -5.13
N SER A 174 -19.51 8.97 -6.19
CA SER A 174 -20.44 8.18 -7.01
C SER A 174 -19.74 6.96 -7.60
N GLN A 175 -20.54 5.97 -7.97
CA GLN A 175 -20.05 4.81 -8.70
C GLN A 175 -19.34 5.20 -10.00
N ALA A 176 -19.88 6.19 -10.74
CA ALA A 176 -19.28 6.67 -11.98
C ALA A 176 -17.87 7.24 -11.76
N GLU A 177 -17.64 8.01 -10.70
CA GLU A 177 -16.32 8.53 -10.35
C GLU A 177 -15.32 7.41 -9.98
N ILE A 178 -15.78 6.35 -9.34
CA ILE A 178 -14.97 5.17 -9.02
C ILE A 178 -14.59 4.44 -10.30
N ASP A 179 -15.55 4.21 -11.19
CA ASP A 179 -15.32 3.56 -12.48
C ASP A 179 -14.33 4.34 -13.35
N ASP A 180 -14.43 5.68 -13.37
CA ASP A 180 -13.49 6.55 -14.08
C ASP A 180 -12.08 6.45 -13.51
N TYR A 181 -11.93 6.38 -12.19
CA TYR A 181 -10.64 6.21 -11.53
C TYR A 181 -9.99 4.86 -11.90
N ILE A 182 -10.77 3.79 -11.92
CA ILE A 182 -10.30 2.46 -12.29
C ILE A 182 -9.87 2.43 -13.75
N ALA A 183 -10.71 2.94 -14.67
CA ALA A 183 -10.41 2.97 -16.10
C ALA A 183 -9.15 3.78 -16.41
N PHE A 184 -8.99 4.93 -15.76
CA PHE A 184 -7.80 5.77 -15.91
C PHE A 184 -6.53 5.02 -15.49
N TRP A 185 -6.53 4.39 -14.31
CA TRP A 185 -5.32 3.72 -13.79
C TRP A 185 -5.06 2.36 -14.42
N ASP A 186 -6.06 1.69 -14.98
CA ASP A 186 -5.83 0.46 -15.75
C ASP A 186 -4.89 0.72 -16.94
N GLU A 187 -4.94 1.90 -17.52
CA GLU A 187 -4.06 2.32 -18.60
C GLU A 187 -2.79 3.02 -18.11
N GLU A 188 -2.93 4.03 -17.25
CA GLU A 188 -1.83 4.92 -16.83
C GLU A 188 -0.82 4.24 -15.88
N ARG A 189 -1.20 3.14 -15.21
CA ARG A 189 -0.31 2.41 -14.30
C ARG A 189 1.00 1.95 -14.95
N ARG A 190 1.01 1.74 -16.25
CA ARG A 190 2.21 1.33 -16.99
C ARG A 190 3.31 2.39 -17.00
N LYS A 191 2.96 3.64 -16.75
CA LYS A 191 3.89 4.77 -16.66
C LYS A 191 4.44 4.99 -15.26
N LEU A 192 3.94 4.26 -14.27
CA LEU A 192 4.41 4.38 -12.89
C LEU A 192 5.79 3.72 -12.72
N PRO A 193 6.63 4.23 -11.83
CA PRO A 193 7.97 3.68 -11.57
C PRO A 193 7.96 2.39 -10.73
N PHE A 194 6.79 1.92 -10.32
CA PHE A 194 6.59 0.72 -9.49
C PHE A 194 5.35 -0.06 -9.90
N ALA A 195 5.31 -1.34 -9.53
CA ALA A 195 4.21 -2.24 -9.86
C ALA A 195 2.94 -1.94 -9.06
N THR A 196 1.80 -1.96 -9.75
CA THR A 196 0.46 -1.91 -9.17
C THR A 196 -0.40 -3.01 -9.80
N ASP A 197 -1.29 -3.64 -9.03
CA ASP A 197 -2.12 -4.74 -9.51
C ASP A 197 -3.63 -4.48 -9.40
N GLY A 198 -4.00 -3.26 -8.99
CA GLY A 198 -5.40 -2.89 -8.84
C GLY A 198 -5.60 -1.53 -8.19
N VAL A 199 -6.80 -1.36 -7.67
CA VAL A 199 -7.28 -0.18 -6.95
C VAL A 199 -7.93 -0.65 -5.66
N VAL A 200 -7.75 0.09 -4.58
CA VAL A 200 -8.46 -0.12 -3.32
C VAL A 200 -9.48 0.98 -3.14
N ILE A 201 -10.72 0.61 -2.89
CA ILE A 201 -11.83 1.51 -2.63
C ILE A 201 -12.21 1.40 -1.16
N LYS A 202 -12.14 2.51 -0.44
CA LYS A 202 -12.39 2.57 1.02
C LYS A 202 -13.43 3.61 1.33
N VAL A 203 -14.34 3.31 2.26
CA VAL A 203 -15.21 4.33 2.85
C VAL A 203 -14.34 5.35 3.57
N ASN A 204 -14.55 6.64 3.29
CA ASN A 204 -13.70 7.71 3.81
C ASN A 204 -13.95 8.00 5.31
N SER A 205 -15.20 8.01 5.75
CA SER A 205 -15.56 8.30 7.14
C SER A 205 -15.23 7.16 8.09
N TYR A 206 -14.45 7.42 9.13
CA TYR A 206 -14.15 6.43 10.17
C TYR A 206 -15.38 6.06 11.02
N THR A 207 -16.31 6.98 11.23
CA THR A 207 -17.58 6.68 11.89
C THR A 207 -18.38 5.66 11.10
N LEU A 208 -18.51 5.84 9.77
CA LEU A 208 -19.20 4.90 8.91
C LEU A 208 -18.47 3.55 8.79
N ARG A 209 -17.15 3.54 8.85
CA ARG A 209 -16.38 2.28 8.91
C ARG A 209 -16.70 1.47 10.16
N ARG A 210 -16.85 2.13 11.31
CA ARG A 210 -17.23 1.47 12.56
C ARG A 210 -18.65 0.89 12.50
N GLU A 211 -19.58 1.60 11.87
CA GLU A 211 -20.94 1.10 11.65
C GLU A 211 -20.97 -0.15 10.75
N LEU A 212 -20.20 -0.15 9.66
CA LEU A 212 -20.10 -1.30 8.77
C LEU A 212 -19.38 -2.48 9.42
N GLY A 213 -18.30 -2.21 10.17
CA GLY A 213 -17.54 -3.22 10.90
C GLY A 213 -16.75 -4.17 9.99
N PHE A 214 -16.61 -5.40 10.46
CA PHE A 214 -15.79 -6.44 9.86
C PHE A 214 -16.58 -7.74 9.70
N THR A 215 -16.23 -8.52 8.68
CA THR A 215 -16.52 -9.96 8.64
C THR A 215 -15.39 -10.72 9.33
N ALA A 216 -15.53 -12.03 9.49
CA ALA A 216 -14.45 -12.88 10.04
C ALA A 216 -13.13 -12.80 9.23
N LYS A 217 -13.19 -12.36 7.98
CA LYS A 217 -12.04 -12.39 7.04
C LYS A 217 -11.57 -11.02 6.55
N ALA A 218 -12.44 -9.99 6.59
CA ALA A 218 -12.15 -8.71 5.93
C ALA A 218 -13.00 -7.56 6.48
N PRO A 219 -12.54 -6.31 6.35
CA PRO A 219 -13.39 -5.15 6.61
C PRO A 219 -14.55 -5.09 5.61
N ARG A 220 -15.73 -4.65 6.08
CA ARG A 220 -16.90 -4.44 5.22
C ARG A 220 -16.87 -3.09 4.50
N TRP A 221 -15.96 -2.23 4.85
CA TRP A 221 -15.81 -0.85 4.37
C TRP A 221 -14.73 -0.67 3.29
N ALA A 222 -14.08 -1.74 2.87
CA ALA A 222 -13.05 -1.69 1.83
C ALA A 222 -13.16 -2.88 0.88
N VAL A 223 -12.80 -2.64 -0.37
CA VAL A 223 -12.67 -3.67 -1.40
C VAL A 223 -11.46 -3.38 -2.28
N ALA A 224 -10.73 -4.41 -2.67
CA ALA A 224 -9.69 -4.33 -3.67
C ALA A 224 -10.22 -4.84 -5.01
N PHE A 225 -10.19 -3.98 -6.02
CA PHE A 225 -10.45 -4.32 -7.41
C PHE A 225 -9.12 -4.62 -8.09
N LYS A 226 -8.96 -5.83 -8.61
CA LYS A 226 -7.74 -6.23 -9.31
C LYS A 226 -7.88 -6.04 -10.81
N PHE A 227 -6.88 -5.42 -11.42
CA PHE A 227 -6.77 -5.34 -12.88
C PHE A 227 -6.61 -6.75 -13.47
N LYS A 228 -7.06 -6.91 -14.70
CA LYS A 228 -6.82 -8.16 -15.45
C LYS A 228 -5.32 -8.32 -15.66
N ALA A 229 -4.81 -9.54 -15.44
CA ALA A 229 -3.43 -9.86 -15.75
C ALA A 229 -3.19 -9.71 -17.25
N GLU A 230 -2.06 -9.09 -17.63
CA GLU A 230 -1.65 -9.04 -19.02
C GLU A 230 -1.32 -10.45 -19.48
N GLN A 231 -2.01 -10.93 -20.51
CA GLN A 231 -1.70 -12.21 -21.15
C GLN A 231 -0.57 -11.97 -22.15
N ALA A 232 0.62 -12.45 -21.84
CA ALA A 232 1.67 -12.58 -22.83
C ALA A 232 1.45 -13.87 -23.61
N LEU A 233 1.15 -13.75 -24.89
CA LEU A 233 1.15 -14.89 -25.81
C LEU A 233 2.62 -15.28 -26.07
N THR A 234 3.12 -16.31 -25.39
CA THR A 234 4.34 -16.99 -25.75
C THR A 234 4.01 -18.11 -26.74
N ARG A 235 4.65 -18.13 -27.93
CA ARG A 235 4.73 -19.32 -28.76
C ARG A 235 5.68 -20.28 -28.06
N LEU A 236 5.19 -21.46 -27.74
CA LEU A 236 6.05 -22.61 -27.45
C LEU A 236 6.68 -23.03 -28.81
N GLU A 237 7.99 -22.89 -28.92
CA GLU A 237 8.79 -23.52 -29.98
C GLU A 237 9.13 -24.96 -29.61
#